data_80b9f179f422bc92582b7b8256ea1d28
#
_entry.id   80b9f179f422bc92582b7b8256ea1d28
#
_cell.length_a   1.000
_cell.length_b   1.000
_cell.length_c   1.000
_cell.angle_alpha   90.00
_cell.angle_beta   90.00
_cell.angle_gamma   90.00
#
_symmetry.space_group_name_H-M   'P 1'
#
loop_
_entity.id
_entity.type
_entity.pdbx_description
1 polymer ?
#
loop_
_entity_poly.entity_id
_entity_poly.type
_entity_poly.pdbx_seq_one_letter_code
_entity_poly.pdbx_strand_id
1 'polypeptide(L)'
;MYQEKTAGTKNAFTGKPNPGYATYLPIQSSLGRPLEADGLTGDFKLITQRDISHCKSRTIVDYWLLAIEPENGVIINKGDADRLGLKDGDRVKVVSATNPEGVWDFKNGVKKPMIGRVQVTQTVKPGVVTFNLGFGHWATGASDVTIDGKVVKGDPRRAAGIHLNAAMYTDPYLKNTPLQDPVGGSAVFYDSKVRLMKV
;
A
#
# COMPACT_ATOMS: atom_id res chain seq x y z
N MET A 1 12.55 -1.90 27.34
CA MET A 1 12.27 -3.32 27.65
C MET A 1 13.28 -4.16 26.91
N TYR A 2 13.99 -5.08 27.57
CA TYR A 2 14.96 -6.01 26.95
C TYR A 2 14.31 -7.37 26.77
N GLN A 3 14.51 -7.98 25.61
CA GLN A 3 13.93 -9.26 25.22
C GLN A 3 15.06 -10.30 25.02
N GLU A 4 15.39 -11.04 26.05
CA GLU A 4 16.46 -12.04 26.04
C GLU A 4 16.28 -13.11 24.96
N LYS A 5 15.03 -13.58 24.77
CA LYS A 5 14.73 -14.56 23.72
C LYS A 5 15.09 -14.01 22.32
N THR A 6 14.74 -12.76 22.03
CA THR A 6 15.08 -12.13 20.75
C THR A 6 16.59 -11.94 20.60
N ALA A 7 17.27 -11.49 21.65
CA ALA A 7 18.74 -11.32 21.64
C ALA A 7 19.49 -12.63 21.42
N GLY A 8 18.91 -13.76 21.82
CA GLY A 8 19.47 -15.09 21.59
C GLY A 8 19.25 -15.65 20.17
N THR A 9 18.55 -14.91 19.30
CA THR A 9 18.26 -15.35 17.93
C THR A 9 19.07 -14.59 16.89
N LYS A 10 19.10 -15.14 15.67
CA LYS A 10 19.75 -14.51 14.51
C LYS A 10 18.74 -14.35 13.38
N ASN A 11 18.91 -13.30 12.61
CA ASN A 11 18.18 -13.15 11.36
C ASN A 11 18.54 -14.29 10.40
N ALA A 12 17.55 -14.98 9.88
CA ALA A 12 17.73 -16.19 9.06
C ALA A 12 18.44 -15.91 7.72
N PHE A 13 18.31 -14.71 7.18
CA PHE A 13 18.90 -14.34 5.89
C PHE A 13 20.31 -13.78 6.03
N THR A 14 20.54 -12.92 7.01
CA THR A 14 21.82 -12.21 7.17
C THR A 14 22.77 -12.87 8.16
N GLY A 15 22.28 -13.79 9.00
CA GLY A 15 23.05 -14.42 10.08
C GLY A 15 23.42 -13.47 11.23
N LYS A 16 23.03 -12.19 11.17
CA LYS A 16 23.34 -11.20 12.20
C LYS A 16 22.47 -11.41 13.44
N PRO A 17 22.99 -11.18 14.66
CA PRO A 17 22.19 -11.22 15.88
C PRO A 17 21.03 -10.22 15.82
N ASN A 18 19.88 -10.62 16.33
CA ASN A 18 18.74 -9.72 16.49
C ASN A 18 18.94 -8.83 17.73
N PRO A 19 18.52 -7.56 17.71
CA PRO A 19 18.60 -6.71 18.89
C PRO A 19 17.63 -7.21 19.96
N GLY A 20 18.08 -7.20 21.22
CA GLY A 20 17.23 -7.56 22.37
C GLY A 20 16.39 -6.40 22.89
N TYR A 21 16.48 -5.25 22.29
CA TYR A 21 15.74 -4.03 22.67
C TYR A 21 15.14 -3.35 21.43
N ALA A 22 14.10 -2.56 21.64
CA ALA A 22 13.52 -1.78 20.56
C ALA A 22 14.54 -0.77 20.03
N THR A 23 14.85 -0.87 18.73
CA THR A 23 15.76 0.03 18.04
C THR A 23 15.19 0.34 16.66
N TYR A 24 15.56 1.49 16.12
CA TYR A 24 15.25 1.81 14.75
C TYR A 24 16.11 0.99 13.80
N LEU A 25 15.47 0.24 12.94
CA LEU A 25 16.12 -0.45 11.83
C LEU A 25 15.59 0.16 10.53
N PRO A 26 16.46 0.71 9.68
CA PRO A 26 16.05 1.12 8.33
C PRO A 26 15.44 -0.05 7.58
N ILE A 27 14.46 0.24 6.72
CA ILE A 27 13.92 -0.78 5.83
C ILE A 27 15.03 -1.28 4.91
N GLN A 28 15.17 -2.59 4.82
CA GLN A 28 16.20 -3.25 4.02
C GLN A 28 15.63 -4.50 3.37
N SER A 29 16.29 -4.96 2.31
CA SER A 29 15.98 -6.23 1.67
C SER A 29 16.33 -7.42 2.57
N SER A 30 15.93 -8.63 2.17
CA SER A 30 16.28 -9.88 2.85
C SER A 30 17.79 -10.09 3.00
N LEU A 31 18.60 -9.49 2.13
CA LEU A 31 20.06 -9.52 2.24
C LEU A 31 20.63 -8.45 3.21
N GLY A 32 19.78 -7.70 3.90
CA GLY A 32 20.22 -6.66 4.82
C GLY A 32 20.82 -5.42 4.13
N ARG A 33 20.47 -5.17 2.87
CA ARG A 33 20.92 -4.02 2.09
C ARG A 33 19.88 -2.90 2.15
N PRO A 34 20.31 -1.62 2.20
CA PRO A 34 19.39 -0.50 2.03
C PRO A 34 18.63 -0.58 0.72
N LEU A 35 17.34 -0.23 0.72
CA LEU A 35 16.48 -0.36 -0.47
C LEU A 35 16.96 0.48 -1.64
N GLU A 36 17.53 1.65 -1.38
CA GLU A 36 18.09 2.53 -2.41
C GLU A 36 19.25 1.86 -3.16
N ALA A 37 20.04 1.03 -2.46
CA ALA A 37 21.13 0.26 -3.07
C ALA A 37 20.60 -0.86 -4.00
N ASP A 38 19.36 -1.26 -3.82
CA ASP A 38 18.66 -2.23 -4.67
C ASP A 38 17.73 -1.53 -5.71
N GLY A 39 17.88 -0.21 -5.89
CA GLY A 39 17.11 0.58 -6.87
C GLY A 39 15.66 0.85 -6.47
N LEU A 40 15.26 0.54 -5.25
CA LEU A 40 13.91 0.78 -4.74
C LEU A 40 13.77 2.23 -4.29
N THR A 41 13.49 3.12 -5.23
CA THR A 41 13.39 4.58 -5.03
C THR A 41 12.00 5.11 -5.38
N GLY A 42 11.71 6.33 -4.94
CA GLY A 42 10.47 7.06 -5.24
C GLY A 42 10.52 8.44 -4.60
N ASP A 43 9.56 9.29 -4.97
CA ASP A 43 9.54 10.70 -4.59
C ASP A 43 8.86 10.92 -3.23
N PHE A 44 7.94 10.02 -2.87
CA PHE A 44 7.13 10.11 -1.65
C PHE A 44 7.21 8.84 -0.83
N LYS A 45 7.32 8.98 0.47
CA LYS A 45 7.06 7.88 1.39
C LYS A 45 5.56 7.58 1.42
N LEU A 46 5.23 6.31 1.25
CA LEU A 46 3.87 5.81 1.29
C LEU A 46 3.56 5.33 2.70
N ILE A 47 2.51 5.88 3.29
CA ILE A 47 1.98 5.40 4.56
C ILE A 47 0.50 5.06 4.42
N THR A 48 -0.01 4.33 5.37
CA THR A 48 -1.42 3.94 5.41
C THR A 48 -2.07 4.47 6.67
N GLN A 49 -3.36 4.78 6.56
CA GLN A 49 -4.17 5.12 7.70
C GLN A 49 -5.49 4.36 7.68
N ARG A 50 -6.14 4.29 8.82
CA ARG A 50 -7.51 3.79 8.90
C ARG A 50 -8.45 4.98 8.76
N ASP A 51 -9.42 4.86 7.86
CA ASP A 51 -10.53 5.79 7.81
C ASP A 51 -11.41 5.67 9.06
N ILE A 52 -12.00 6.78 9.48
CA ILE A 52 -12.91 6.80 10.62
C ILE A 52 -14.26 6.14 10.30
N SER A 53 -14.68 6.22 9.04
CA SER A 53 -15.95 5.67 8.56
C SER A 53 -15.85 4.20 8.15
N HIS A 54 -14.63 3.69 7.90
CA HIS A 54 -14.44 2.33 7.41
C HIS A 54 -13.53 1.46 8.29
N CYS A 55 -13.97 0.22 8.53
CA CYS A 55 -13.14 -0.80 9.18
C CYS A 55 -12.41 -1.65 8.14
N LYS A 56 -11.46 -1.05 7.42
CA LYS A 56 -10.70 -1.68 6.33
C LYS A 56 -11.67 -2.33 5.32
N SER A 57 -11.27 -3.47 4.74
CA SER A 57 -12.08 -4.20 3.76
C SER A 57 -13.37 -4.83 4.29
N ARG A 58 -13.59 -4.83 5.59
CA ARG A 58 -14.80 -5.43 6.18
C ARG A 58 -16.06 -4.63 5.88
N THR A 59 -15.94 -3.32 5.82
CA THR A 59 -17.10 -2.42 5.67
C THR A 59 -17.28 -1.91 4.25
N ILE A 60 -16.43 -2.32 3.31
CA ILE A 60 -16.56 -1.92 1.89
C ILE A 60 -17.84 -2.46 1.24
N VAL A 61 -18.54 -3.39 1.88
CA VAL A 61 -19.84 -3.92 1.43
C VAL A 61 -21.01 -3.19 2.04
N ASP A 62 -20.77 -2.27 2.98
CA ASP A 62 -21.79 -1.47 3.64
C ASP A 62 -22.06 -0.21 2.82
N TYR A 63 -23.23 -0.15 2.19
CA TYR A 63 -23.62 0.95 1.32
C TYR A 63 -23.83 2.28 2.04
N TRP A 64 -24.17 2.26 3.32
CA TRP A 64 -24.27 3.49 4.11
C TRP A 64 -22.89 4.14 4.26
N LEU A 65 -21.88 3.33 4.55
CA LEU A 65 -20.52 3.80 4.67
C LEU A 65 -19.93 4.19 3.32
N LEU A 66 -20.22 3.45 2.24
CA LEU A 66 -19.83 3.82 0.88
C LEU A 66 -20.51 5.10 0.39
N ALA A 67 -21.67 5.48 0.94
CA ALA A 67 -22.30 6.77 0.64
C ALA A 67 -21.54 7.94 1.30
N ILE A 68 -20.84 7.70 2.43
CA ILE A 68 -20.02 8.70 3.12
C ILE A 68 -18.65 8.81 2.45
N GLU A 69 -17.98 7.68 2.23
CA GLU A 69 -16.64 7.58 1.64
C GLU A 69 -16.66 6.54 0.51
N PRO A 70 -16.94 6.93 -0.74
CA PRO A 70 -17.11 5.97 -1.84
C PRO A 70 -15.80 5.40 -2.39
N GLU A 71 -14.69 6.12 -2.24
CA GLU A 71 -13.34 5.71 -2.65
C GLU A 71 -12.29 6.36 -1.75
N ASN A 72 -11.16 5.71 -1.54
CA ASN A 72 -10.05 6.34 -0.84
C ASN A 72 -9.31 7.33 -1.76
N GLY A 73 -8.87 8.44 -1.18
CA GLY A 73 -8.06 9.43 -1.88
C GLY A 73 -6.57 9.16 -1.77
N VAL A 74 -5.83 9.77 -2.69
CA VAL A 74 -4.38 9.98 -2.60
C VAL A 74 -4.15 11.27 -1.83
N ILE A 75 -3.93 11.18 -0.54
CA ILE A 75 -3.84 12.32 0.36
C ILE A 75 -2.39 12.83 0.33
N ILE A 76 -2.21 14.10 -0.05
CA ILE A 76 -0.91 14.72 -0.25
C ILE A 76 -0.85 16.10 0.39
N ASN A 77 0.36 16.49 0.84
CA ASN A 77 0.59 17.84 1.35
C ASN A 77 0.40 18.90 0.24
N LYS A 78 -0.17 20.04 0.62
CA LYS A 78 -0.42 21.15 -0.32
C LYS A 78 0.86 21.61 -1.05
N GLY A 79 1.98 21.77 -0.34
CA GLY A 79 3.23 22.19 -0.97
C GLY A 79 3.76 21.19 -2.01
N ASP A 80 3.57 19.89 -1.75
CA ASP A 80 3.93 18.85 -2.71
C ASP A 80 2.97 18.82 -3.90
N ALA A 81 1.68 19.01 -3.66
CA ALA A 81 0.68 19.10 -4.72
C ALA A 81 0.97 20.29 -5.65
N ASP A 82 1.25 21.46 -5.08
CA ASP A 82 1.62 22.67 -5.84
C ASP A 82 2.88 22.43 -6.69
N ARG A 83 3.91 21.79 -6.13
CA ARG A 83 5.15 21.44 -6.85
C ARG A 83 4.91 20.50 -8.02
N LEU A 84 3.95 19.59 -7.91
CA LEU A 84 3.57 18.66 -8.98
C LEU A 84 2.49 19.21 -9.93
N GLY A 85 1.99 20.41 -9.71
CA GLY A 85 0.88 20.98 -10.47
C GLY A 85 -0.44 20.22 -10.30
N LEU A 86 -0.62 19.60 -9.15
CA LEU A 86 -1.83 18.83 -8.80
C LEU A 86 -2.81 19.71 -8.02
N LYS A 87 -4.08 19.50 -8.31
CA LYS A 87 -5.20 20.13 -7.61
C LYS A 87 -6.04 19.08 -6.89
N ASP A 88 -6.79 19.52 -5.90
CA ASP A 88 -7.78 18.66 -5.26
C ASP A 88 -8.77 18.11 -6.30
N GLY A 89 -9.04 16.81 -6.25
CA GLY A 89 -9.89 16.13 -7.23
C GLY A 89 -9.19 15.64 -8.50
N ASP A 90 -7.97 16.04 -8.80
CA ASP A 90 -7.20 15.50 -9.93
C ASP A 90 -7.05 13.98 -9.80
N ARG A 91 -6.84 13.31 -10.94
CA ARG A 91 -6.55 11.87 -10.96
C ARG A 91 -5.05 11.66 -11.13
N VAL A 92 -4.51 10.76 -10.32
CA VAL A 92 -3.09 10.37 -10.40
C VAL A 92 -2.95 8.85 -10.40
N LYS A 93 -2.00 8.37 -11.17
CA LYS A 93 -1.53 6.99 -11.10
C LYS A 93 -0.42 6.89 -10.06
N VAL A 94 -0.53 5.89 -9.19
CA VAL A 94 0.48 5.58 -8.18
C VAL A 94 1.36 4.44 -8.69
N VAL A 95 2.67 4.69 -8.76
CA VAL A 95 3.65 3.70 -9.20
C VAL A 95 4.73 3.52 -8.14
N SER A 96 5.30 2.33 -8.05
CA SER A 96 6.45 2.06 -7.19
C SER A 96 7.55 1.34 -7.98
N ALA A 97 8.75 1.24 -7.41
CA ALA A 97 9.87 0.59 -8.09
C ALA A 97 9.58 -0.89 -8.41
N THR A 98 8.80 -1.57 -7.58
CA THR A 98 8.39 -2.97 -7.81
C THR A 98 7.06 -3.12 -8.55
N ASN A 99 6.36 -2.00 -8.80
CA ASN A 99 5.16 -1.93 -9.65
C ASN A 99 5.21 -0.67 -10.52
N PRO A 100 6.12 -0.63 -11.52
CA PRO A 100 6.32 0.56 -12.37
C PRO A 100 5.14 0.81 -13.32
N GLU A 101 4.35 -0.20 -13.62
CA GLU A 101 3.13 -0.06 -14.45
C GLU A 101 1.99 0.61 -13.67
N GLY A 102 2.03 0.60 -12.33
CA GLY A 102 0.93 1.10 -11.49
C GLY A 102 -0.37 0.36 -11.76
N VAL A 103 -0.31 -0.97 -11.79
CA VAL A 103 -1.45 -1.85 -12.06
C VAL A 103 -1.47 -2.97 -11.04
N TRP A 104 -2.62 -3.25 -10.48
CA TRP A 104 -2.84 -4.48 -9.73
C TRP A 104 -3.35 -5.56 -10.69
N ASP A 105 -2.50 -6.55 -10.94
CA ASP A 105 -2.81 -7.71 -11.78
C ASP A 105 -3.31 -8.86 -10.88
N PHE A 106 -4.57 -9.23 -11.04
CA PHE A 106 -5.21 -10.32 -10.27
C PHE A 106 -4.84 -11.72 -10.77
N LYS A 107 -4.05 -11.81 -11.84
CA LYS A 107 -3.64 -13.09 -12.46
C LYS A 107 -4.80 -13.98 -12.95
N ASN A 108 -5.97 -13.40 -13.14
CA ASN A 108 -7.17 -14.06 -13.68
C ASN A 108 -7.70 -13.36 -14.95
N GLY A 109 -6.85 -12.57 -15.61
CA GLY A 109 -7.23 -11.77 -16.78
C GLY A 109 -7.73 -10.35 -16.43
N VAL A 110 -7.96 -10.06 -15.16
CA VAL A 110 -8.38 -8.73 -14.71
C VAL A 110 -7.17 -7.93 -14.20
N LYS A 111 -7.04 -6.71 -14.70
CA LYS A 111 -6.02 -5.74 -14.27
C LYS A 111 -6.71 -4.47 -13.82
N LYS A 112 -6.36 -3.97 -12.64
CA LYS A 112 -6.90 -2.73 -12.10
C LYS A 112 -5.82 -1.66 -12.04
N PRO A 113 -5.97 -0.54 -12.77
CA PRO A 113 -5.03 0.57 -12.67
C PRO A 113 -5.03 1.17 -11.26
N MET A 114 -3.85 1.51 -10.77
CA MET A 114 -3.62 2.18 -9.49
C MET A 114 -3.86 3.68 -9.66
N ILE A 115 -5.08 4.07 -10.04
CA ILE A 115 -5.47 5.45 -10.26
C ILE A 115 -6.43 5.88 -9.16
N GLY A 116 -6.08 6.96 -8.45
CA GLY A 116 -6.90 7.53 -7.39
C GLY A 116 -7.09 9.02 -7.53
N ARG A 117 -8.05 9.54 -6.78
CA ARG A 117 -8.37 10.95 -6.70
C ARG A 117 -7.45 11.62 -5.68
N VAL A 118 -6.85 12.75 -6.05
CA VAL A 118 -6.01 13.56 -5.16
C VAL A 118 -6.88 14.26 -4.11
N GLN A 119 -6.43 14.19 -2.87
CA GLN A 119 -6.96 14.97 -1.75
C GLN A 119 -5.83 15.84 -1.18
N VAL A 120 -5.91 17.14 -1.39
CA VAL A 120 -4.90 18.10 -0.95
C VAL A 120 -5.16 18.54 0.48
N THR A 121 -4.15 18.42 1.35
CA THR A 121 -4.28 18.79 2.77
C THR A 121 -2.98 19.41 3.30
N GLN A 122 -3.06 20.08 4.43
CA GLN A 122 -1.90 20.55 5.20
C GLN A 122 -1.55 19.60 6.38
N THR A 123 -2.37 18.59 6.63
CA THR A 123 -2.22 17.69 7.78
C THR A 123 -1.21 16.57 7.56
N VAL A 124 -0.78 16.35 6.31
CA VAL A 124 0.24 15.37 5.97
C VAL A 124 1.59 16.06 5.82
N LYS A 125 2.64 15.45 6.35
CA LYS A 125 4.01 15.97 6.25
C LYS A 125 4.46 16.02 4.77
N PRO A 126 5.14 17.08 4.32
CA PRO A 126 5.75 17.12 2.99
C PRO A 126 6.66 15.89 2.74
N GLY A 127 6.64 15.39 1.51
CA GLY A 127 7.35 14.17 1.11
C GLY A 127 6.65 12.86 1.50
N VAL A 128 5.42 12.93 2.02
CA VAL A 128 4.61 11.77 2.41
C VAL A 128 3.30 11.80 1.63
N VAL A 129 2.86 10.64 1.16
CA VAL A 129 1.49 10.41 0.69
C VAL A 129 0.84 9.33 1.54
N THR A 130 -0.45 9.46 1.78
CA THR A 130 -1.20 8.50 2.58
C THR A 130 -2.51 8.11 1.91
N PHE A 131 -2.99 6.93 2.27
CA PHE A 131 -4.23 6.34 1.77
C PHE A 131 -5.00 5.71 2.91
N ASN A 132 -6.32 5.79 2.82
CA ASN A 132 -7.19 5.02 3.68
C ASN A 132 -7.19 3.55 3.25
N LEU A 133 -7.02 2.65 4.21
CA LEU A 133 -7.01 1.20 3.98
C LEU A 133 -8.42 0.67 3.68
N GLY A 134 -8.48 -0.42 2.90
CA GLY A 134 -9.69 -1.21 2.74
C GLY A 134 -10.39 -1.05 1.40
N PHE A 135 -9.98 -0.10 0.60
CA PHE A 135 -10.55 0.19 -0.72
C PHE A 135 -9.84 -0.56 -1.86
N GLY A 136 -10.40 -0.49 -3.04
CA GLY A 136 -9.78 -0.98 -4.26
C GLY A 136 -9.75 -2.49 -4.43
N HIS A 137 -10.40 -3.25 -3.56
CA HIS A 137 -10.50 -4.70 -3.68
C HIS A 137 -11.40 -5.11 -4.85
N TRP A 138 -11.05 -6.21 -5.52
CA TRP A 138 -11.87 -6.80 -6.56
C TRP A 138 -12.84 -7.86 -6.02
N ALA A 139 -12.50 -8.49 -4.91
CA ALA A 139 -13.32 -9.47 -4.21
C ALA A 139 -14.49 -8.81 -3.45
N THR A 140 -15.13 -9.54 -2.55
CA THR A 140 -16.23 -9.06 -1.69
C THR A 140 -17.49 -8.62 -2.45
N GLY A 141 -17.82 -9.35 -3.55
CA GLY A 141 -19.01 -9.07 -4.34
C GLY A 141 -18.88 -7.89 -5.29
N ALA A 142 -17.66 -7.46 -5.63
CA ALA A 142 -17.41 -6.42 -6.63
C ALA A 142 -17.49 -6.94 -8.06
N SER A 143 -17.28 -8.23 -8.28
CA SER A 143 -17.33 -8.90 -9.58
C SER A 143 -18.46 -9.93 -9.62
N ASP A 144 -18.90 -10.26 -10.83
CA ASP A 144 -19.83 -11.35 -11.06
C ASP A 144 -19.25 -12.69 -10.58
N VAL A 145 -20.07 -13.51 -9.99
CA VAL A 145 -19.74 -14.88 -9.59
C VAL A 145 -20.78 -15.86 -10.13
N THR A 146 -20.36 -17.07 -10.48
CA THR A 146 -21.30 -18.12 -10.89
C THR A 146 -21.48 -19.10 -9.73
N ILE A 147 -22.74 -19.25 -9.29
CA ILE A 147 -23.15 -20.18 -8.25
C ILE A 147 -24.22 -21.09 -8.84
N ASP A 148 -24.01 -22.40 -8.81
CA ASP A 148 -24.94 -23.40 -9.34
C ASP A 148 -25.43 -23.10 -10.77
N GLY A 149 -24.49 -22.67 -11.64
CA GLY A 149 -24.76 -22.31 -13.03
C GLY A 149 -25.47 -20.97 -13.23
N LYS A 150 -25.80 -20.24 -12.16
CA LYS A 150 -26.43 -18.91 -12.24
C LYS A 150 -25.40 -17.81 -11.97
N VAL A 151 -25.43 -16.77 -12.82
CA VAL A 151 -24.60 -15.59 -12.62
C VAL A 151 -25.24 -14.67 -11.59
N VAL A 152 -24.56 -14.49 -10.46
CA VAL A 152 -24.88 -13.47 -9.46
C VAL A 152 -24.05 -12.22 -9.78
N LYS A 153 -24.72 -11.12 -10.05
CA LYS A 153 -24.08 -9.86 -10.43
C LYS A 153 -23.35 -9.23 -9.26
N GLY A 154 -22.10 -8.82 -9.52
CA GLY A 154 -21.34 -8.01 -8.60
C GLY A 154 -21.71 -6.53 -8.66
N ASP A 155 -21.25 -5.77 -7.67
CA ASP A 155 -21.36 -4.33 -7.65
C ASP A 155 -19.96 -3.69 -7.70
N PRO A 156 -19.58 -3.07 -8.83
CA PRO A 156 -18.25 -2.49 -9.01
C PRO A 156 -17.94 -1.33 -8.04
N ARG A 157 -18.95 -0.70 -7.42
CA ARG A 157 -18.74 0.31 -6.38
C ARG A 157 -17.92 -0.22 -5.20
N ARG A 158 -18.05 -1.52 -4.91
CA ARG A 158 -17.27 -2.20 -3.85
C ARG A 158 -15.79 -2.32 -4.17
N ALA A 159 -15.39 -2.10 -5.44
CA ALA A 159 -14.00 -2.09 -5.89
C ALA A 159 -13.45 -0.67 -6.09
N ALA A 160 -14.19 0.37 -5.73
CA ALA A 160 -13.74 1.75 -5.92
C ALA A 160 -12.46 2.06 -5.13
N GLY A 161 -11.71 3.05 -5.60
CA GLY A 161 -10.46 3.46 -4.99
C GLY A 161 -9.25 2.57 -5.33
N ILE A 162 -8.17 2.74 -4.58
CA ILE A 162 -6.88 2.07 -4.79
C ILE A 162 -6.64 1.03 -3.68
N HIS A 163 -6.21 -0.17 -4.08
CA HIS A 163 -5.69 -1.14 -3.13
C HIS A 163 -4.19 -0.94 -2.92
N LEU A 164 -3.86 -0.47 -1.74
CA LEU A 164 -2.52 -0.01 -1.41
C LEU A 164 -1.44 -1.08 -1.51
N ASN A 165 -1.75 -2.34 -1.20
CA ASN A 165 -0.78 -3.43 -1.25
C ASN A 165 -0.11 -3.58 -2.62
N ALA A 166 -0.79 -3.16 -3.69
CA ALA A 166 -0.22 -3.21 -5.03
C ALA A 166 0.91 -2.18 -5.26
N ALA A 167 1.01 -1.16 -4.41
CA ALA A 167 2.12 -0.18 -4.44
C ALA A 167 3.25 -0.51 -3.45
N MET A 168 3.04 -1.46 -2.54
CA MET A 168 4.07 -1.86 -1.59
C MET A 168 5.21 -2.59 -2.28
N TYR A 169 6.40 -2.42 -1.72
CA TYR A 169 7.59 -3.09 -2.26
C TYR A 169 7.56 -4.59 -2.02
N THR A 170 7.98 -5.32 -3.05
CA THR A 170 8.40 -6.72 -2.93
C THR A 170 9.91 -6.79 -2.73
N ASP A 171 10.36 -7.83 -2.05
CA ASP A 171 11.80 -8.06 -1.85
C ASP A 171 12.46 -8.37 -3.20
N PRO A 172 13.56 -7.70 -3.57
CA PRO A 172 14.20 -7.88 -4.87
C PRO A 172 14.86 -9.26 -5.04
N TYR A 173 15.12 -9.98 -3.95
CA TYR A 173 15.77 -11.28 -3.96
C TYR A 173 14.81 -12.45 -3.72
N LEU A 174 13.61 -12.18 -3.19
CA LEU A 174 12.60 -13.19 -2.91
C LEU A 174 11.36 -12.94 -3.79
N LYS A 175 11.15 -13.78 -4.78
CA LYS A 175 10.02 -13.66 -5.71
C LYS A 175 8.67 -13.64 -4.97
N ASN A 176 7.84 -12.66 -5.32
CA ASN A 176 6.46 -12.52 -4.79
C ASN A 176 6.35 -12.42 -3.25
N THR A 177 7.44 -12.03 -2.59
CA THR A 177 7.46 -11.88 -1.15
C THR A 177 7.54 -10.38 -0.81
N PRO A 178 6.67 -9.85 0.05
CA PRO A 178 6.78 -8.47 0.51
C PRO A 178 8.06 -8.30 1.33
N LEU A 179 8.54 -7.07 1.42
CA LEU A 179 9.55 -6.74 2.43
C LEU A 179 9.07 -7.13 3.81
N GLN A 180 9.96 -7.67 4.63
CA GLN A 180 9.63 -8.16 5.96
C GLN A 180 10.47 -7.48 7.03
N ASP A 181 9.86 -7.28 8.19
CA ASP A 181 10.58 -6.95 9.40
C ASP A 181 11.62 -8.06 9.70
N PRO A 182 12.90 -7.71 9.86
CA PRO A 182 13.97 -8.70 10.02
C PRO A 182 13.90 -9.48 11.32
N VAL A 183 13.14 -9.04 12.30
CA VAL A 183 12.99 -9.70 13.61
C VAL A 183 11.69 -10.52 13.69
N GLY A 184 10.57 -9.89 13.42
CA GLY A 184 9.24 -10.52 13.58
C GLY A 184 8.68 -11.14 12.31
N GLY A 185 9.27 -10.90 11.14
CA GLY A 185 8.78 -11.41 9.86
C GLY A 185 7.48 -10.77 9.36
N SER A 186 7.01 -9.71 10.01
CA SER A 186 5.82 -9.00 9.56
C SER A 186 6.07 -8.26 8.25
N ALA A 187 5.09 -8.24 7.35
CA ALA A 187 5.18 -7.46 6.12
C ALA A 187 5.36 -5.97 6.42
N VAL A 188 6.29 -5.33 5.73
CA VAL A 188 6.53 -3.88 5.80
C VAL A 188 5.52 -3.18 4.90
N PHE A 189 4.60 -2.44 5.49
CA PHE A 189 3.58 -1.65 4.77
C PHE A 189 3.66 -0.15 5.06
N TYR A 190 4.77 0.30 5.61
CA TYR A 190 5.15 1.70 5.71
C TYR A 190 6.48 1.92 5.01
N ASP A 191 6.76 3.16 4.63
CA ASP A 191 8.02 3.60 4.00
C ASP A 191 8.34 3.02 2.62
N SER A 192 7.43 2.28 1.97
CA SER A 192 7.54 2.10 0.52
C SER A 192 7.55 3.48 -0.15
N LYS A 193 8.38 3.66 -1.16
CA LYS A 193 8.43 4.92 -1.89
C LYS A 193 7.66 4.80 -3.19
N VAL A 194 6.88 5.83 -3.50
CA VAL A 194 6.04 5.89 -4.70
C VAL A 194 6.27 7.17 -5.48
N ARG A 195 5.86 7.16 -6.75
CA ARG A 195 5.72 8.35 -7.59
C ARG A 195 4.25 8.52 -7.97
N LEU A 196 3.86 9.76 -8.13
CA LEU A 196 2.53 10.14 -8.59
C LEU A 196 2.64 10.69 -10.02
N MET A 197 1.86 10.12 -10.93
CA MET A 197 1.81 10.52 -12.32
C MET A 197 0.40 11.05 -12.62
N LYS A 198 0.28 12.32 -13.04
CA LYS A 198 -1.01 12.89 -13.42
C LYS A 198 -1.57 12.14 -14.64
N VAL A 199 -2.87 11.82 -14.61
CA VAL A 199 -3.59 11.10 -15.66
C VAL A 199 -4.51 12.04 -16.40
#